data_72ec872e0759d9271c361c0b3c5dded2
#
_entry.id   72ec872e0759d9271c361c0b3c5dded2
#
_cell.length_a   1.000
_cell.length_b   1.000
_cell.length_c   1.000
_cell.angle_alpha   90.00
_cell.angle_beta   90.00
_cell.angle_gamma   90.00
#
_symmetry.space_group_name_H-M   'P 1'
#
loop_
_entity.id
_entity.type
_entity.pdbx_description
1 polymer ?
#
loop_
_entity_poly.entity_id
_entity_poly.type
_entity_poly.pdbx_seq_one_letter_code
_entity_poly.pdbx_strand_id
1 'polypeptide(L)'
;MKNKGAWPQQNIFIRDTSSPDGRIKRIKAGLALDFAAIDRYMRHGWVAVRGFFSAAQIADIQRFTDETLALPEISGAQMVYRETSLLDPNARVIQRIEDLCPHHQGFDRLIRRGRLQRCVEQLLGEPAVLFKEKINFKMPGGAGFEAHQDQQAGWSAYAPLFVTALISIDPTTIENGCLEMATGPRQTGLIGREWTPLTAGEMRHVDLEPVPTQPGDVLFFDSYVPHASKPNLSGKQRRILYLTYNRSSDGDHRARYYADKRANFPPDIDRRPGVEYRFRV
;
A
#
# COMPACT_ATOMS: atom_id res chain seq x y z
N MET A 1 -42.06 1.81 8.18
CA MET A 1 -42.04 0.47 7.53
C MET A 1 -40.60 0.09 7.28
N LYS A 2 -40.20 -1.02 7.89
CA LYS A 2 -38.80 -1.53 7.90
C LYS A 2 -38.52 -2.27 6.60
N ASN A 3 -37.44 -1.92 5.89
CA ASN A 3 -36.92 -2.78 4.84
C ASN A 3 -35.49 -3.19 5.23
N LYS A 4 -35.39 -4.36 5.84
CA LYS A 4 -34.13 -5.05 6.12
C LYS A 4 -33.77 -5.87 4.88
N GLY A 5 -32.90 -5.34 4.02
CA GLY A 5 -32.24 -6.14 3.00
C GLY A 5 -31.17 -7.03 3.64
N ALA A 6 -31.56 -8.24 4.04
CA ALA A 6 -30.62 -9.27 4.45
C ALA A 6 -29.98 -9.88 3.20
N TRP A 7 -28.66 -9.80 3.12
CA TRP A 7 -27.88 -10.53 2.11
C TRP A 7 -27.90 -12.03 2.42
N PRO A 8 -28.02 -12.91 1.40
CA PRO A 8 -28.02 -14.35 1.63
C PRO A 8 -26.66 -14.79 2.19
N GLN A 9 -26.72 -15.51 3.32
CA GLN A 9 -25.55 -16.12 3.95
C GLN A 9 -25.11 -17.33 3.11
N GLN A 10 -24.05 -17.19 2.33
CA GLN A 10 -23.39 -18.33 1.69
C GLN A 10 -22.29 -18.86 2.60
N ASN A 11 -22.37 -20.14 2.97
CA ASN A 11 -21.30 -20.83 3.68
C ASN A 11 -20.18 -21.16 2.69
N ILE A 12 -18.99 -20.62 2.91
CA ILE A 12 -17.82 -20.91 2.08
C ILE A 12 -16.83 -21.71 2.91
N PHE A 13 -16.34 -22.80 2.32
CA PHE A 13 -15.34 -23.68 2.88
C PHE A 13 -14.00 -23.43 2.18
N ILE A 14 -12.98 -23.02 2.91
CA ILE A 14 -11.62 -22.90 2.40
C ILE A 14 -10.78 -24.05 2.94
N ARG A 15 -10.06 -24.73 2.05
CA ARG A 15 -9.11 -25.77 2.44
C ARG A 15 -7.87 -25.10 3.02
N ASP A 16 -7.56 -25.35 4.26
CA ASP A 16 -6.33 -24.89 4.91
C ASP A 16 -5.18 -25.75 4.40
N THR A 17 -4.42 -25.19 3.45
CA THR A 17 -3.26 -25.87 2.85
C THR A 17 -2.02 -25.84 3.77
N SER A 18 -2.07 -25.14 4.89
CA SER A 18 -1.00 -25.06 5.89
C SER A 18 -1.14 -26.13 6.99
N SER A 19 -2.28 -26.83 7.04
CA SER A 19 -2.53 -27.90 8.00
C SER A 19 -2.31 -29.28 7.36
N PRO A 20 -1.56 -30.19 7.97
CA PRO A 20 -1.40 -31.56 7.48
C PRO A 20 -2.71 -32.34 7.32
N ASP A 21 -3.75 -31.96 8.04
CA ASP A 21 -5.05 -32.65 8.11
C ASP A 21 -6.09 -32.08 7.14
N GLY A 22 -5.78 -31.07 6.31
CA GLY A 22 -6.70 -30.51 5.30
C GLY A 22 -8.03 -30.02 5.85
N ARG A 23 -8.08 -29.50 7.08
CA ARG A 23 -9.33 -29.07 7.75
C ARG A 23 -9.97 -27.90 7.02
N ILE A 24 -11.24 -28.09 6.70
CA ILE A 24 -12.09 -27.05 6.11
C ILE A 24 -12.61 -26.15 7.23
N LYS A 25 -12.18 -24.88 7.28
CA LYS A 25 -12.76 -23.87 8.19
C LYS A 25 -14.00 -23.26 7.57
N ARG A 26 -15.09 -23.27 8.32
CA ARG A 26 -16.36 -22.60 7.96
C ARG A 26 -16.22 -21.11 8.20
N ILE A 27 -16.22 -20.29 7.14
CA ILE A 27 -16.26 -18.84 7.25
C ILE A 27 -17.72 -18.39 7.30
N LYS A 28 -18.12 -17.75 8.41
CA LYS A 28 -19.42 -17.11 8.57
C LYS A 28 -19.39 -15.69 8.04
N ALA A 29 -20.41 -15.37 7.23
CA ALA A 29 -20.87 -14.04 6.84
C ALA A 29 -20.07 -13.29 5.76
N GLY A 30 -20.77 -12.85 4.73
CA GLY A 30 -20.47 -11.84 3.72
C GLY A 30 -18.99 -11.58 3.40
N LEU A 31 -18.43 -12.31 2.44
CA LEU A 31 -17.05 -12.05 1.97
C LEU A 31 -16.92 -10.59 1.52
N ALA A 32 -15.89 -9.91 2.00
CA ALA A 32 -15.57 -8.55 1.58
C ALA A 32 -14.93 -8.53 0.16
N LEU A 33 -14.16 -9.62 -0.16
CA LEU A 33 -13.67 -9.98 -1.48
C LEU A 33 -14.40 -11.23 -1.98
N ASP A 34 -14.63 -11.33 -3.29
CA ASP A 34 -15.17 -12.53 -3.90
C ASP A 34 -14.13 -13.66 -4.00
N PHE A 35 -14.59 -14.85 -4.35
CA PHE A 35 -13.71 -16.02 -4.41
C PHE A 35 -12.62 -15.90 -5.49
N ALA A 36 -12.90 -15.28 -6.63
CA ALA A 36 -11.94 -15.10 -7.71
C ALA A 36 -10.80 -14.16 -7.30
N ALA A 37 -11.13 -13.08 -6.56
CA ALA A 37 -10.14 -12.16 -6.02
C ALA A 37 -9.22 -12.83 -4.99
N ILE A 38 -9.80 -13.64 -4.09
CA ILE A 38 -9.03 -14.39 -3.08
C ILE A 38 -8.12 -15.41 -3.77
N ASP A 39 -8.62 -16.18 -4.73
CA ASP A 39 -7.87 -17.20 -5.45
C ASP A 39 -6.71 -16.56 -6.23
N ARG A 40 -6.93 -15.40 -6.90
CA ARG A 40 -5.84 -14.66 -7.55
C ARG A 40 -4.79 -14.20 -6.55
N TYR A 41 -5.20 -13.61 -5.42
CA TYR A 41 -4.26 -13.20 -4.37
C TYR A 41 -3.47 -14.39 -3.82
N MET A 42 -4.10 -15.51 -3.57
CA MET A 42 -3.40 -16.71 -3.06
C MET A 42 -2.37 -17.25 -4.05
N ARG A 43 -2.64 -17.14 -5.36
CA ARG A 43 -1.71 -17.60 -6.41
C ARG A 43 -0.58 -16.63 -6.72
N HIS A 44 -0.83 -15.32 -6.68
CA HIS A 44 0.13 -14.32 -7.16
C HIS A 44 0.60 -13.35 -6.07
N GLY A 45 0.00 -13.38 -4.87
CA GLY A 45 0.28 -12.44 -3.79
C GLY A 45 -0.39 -11.08 -3.96
N TRP A 46 -1.11 -10.84 -5.06
CA TRP A 46 -1.81 -9.59 -5.31
C TRP A 46 -3.09 -9.75 -6.12
N VAL A 47 -4.00 -8.76 -5.96
CA VAL A 47 -5.25 -8.68 -6.73
C VAL A 47 -5.68 -7.23 -6.90
N ALA A 48 -6.20 -6.88 -8.08
CA ALA A 48 -6.85 -5.60 -8.35
C ALA A 48 -8.37 -5.76 -8.25
N VAL A 49 -9.01 -4.92 -7.42
CA VAL A 49 -10.47 -4.84 -7.28
C VAL A 49 -10.93 -3.52 -7.90
N ARG A 50 -11.57 -3.63 -9.05
CA ARG A 50 -12.01 -2.46 -9.81
C ARG A 50 -13.28 -1.86 -9.20
N GLY A 51 -13.38 -0.52 -9.20
CA GLY A 51 -14.55 0.20 -8.69
C GLY A 51 -14.85 -0.10 -7.23
N PHE A 52 -13.83 -0.31 -6.40
CA PHE A 52 -13.99 -0.61 -4.98
C PHE A 52 -14.68 0.53 -4.22
N PHE A 53 -14.28 1.77 -4.51
CA PHE A 53 -14.89 3.00 -3.99
C PHE A 53 -15.78 3.65 -5.04
N SER A 54 -16.92 4.18 -4.61
CA SER A 54 -17.79 4.99 -5.46
C SER A 54 -17.17 6.35 -5.79
N ALA A 55 -17.69 7.03 -6.81
CA ALA A 55 -17.24 8.38 -7.17
C ALA A 55 -17.34 9.38 -6.00
N ALA A 56 -18.40 9.30 -5.18
CA ALA A 56 -18.55 10.15 -3.99
C ALA A 56 -17.47 9.86 -2.93
N GLN A 57 -17.15 8.59 -2.68
CA GLN A 57 -16.09 8.23 -1.74
C GLN A 57 -14.71 8.66 -2.24
N ILE A 58 -14.48 8.60 -3.56
CA ILE A 58 -13.23 9.10 -4.14
C ILE A 58 -13.13 10.61 -4.06
N ALA A 59 -14.23 11.34 -4.28
CA ALA A 59 -14.26 12.80 -4.07
C ALA A 59 -13.90 13.17 -2.61
N ASP A 60 -14.37 12.40 -1.63
CA ASP A 60 -13.95 12.57 -0.24
C ASP A 60 -12.46 12.29 -0.03
N ILE A 61 -11.92 11.20 -0.59
CA ILE A 61 -10.50 10.86 -0.49
C ILE A 61 -9.63 11.94 -1.17
N GLN A 62 -10.03 12.45 -2.31
CA GLN A 62 -9.35 13.56 -2.99
C GLN A 62 -9.35 14.82 -2.13
N ARG A 63 -10.49 15.19 -1.56
CA ARG A 63 -10.62 16.32 -0.65
C ARG A 63 -9.74 16.14 0.59
N PHE A 64 -9.73 14.97 1.25
CA PHE A 64 -8.85 14.67 2.38
C PHE A 64 -7.37 14.78 2.02
N THR A 65 -7.02 14.37 0.79
CA THR A 65 -5.65 14.48 0.26
C THR A 65 -5.25 15.95 0.10
N ASP A 66 -6.14 16.78 -0.46
CA ASP A 66 -5.89 18.20 -0.66
C ASP A 66 -5.84 18.96 0.69
N GLU A 67 -6.73 18.63 1.63
CA GLU A 67 -6.71 19.14 3.00
C GLU A 67 -5.40 18.78 3.71
N THR A 68 -4.92 17.53 3.57
CA THR A 68 -3.64 17.09 4.17
C THR A 68 -2.45 17.81 3.55
N LEU A 69 -2.48 18.02 2.23
CA LEU A 69 -1.41 18.76 1.52
C LEU A 69 -1.36 20.24 1.95
N ALA A 70 -2.50 20.83 2.31
CA ALA A 70 -2.60 22.21 2.77
C ALA A 70 -2.22 22.41 4.25
N LEU A 71 -2.04 21.34 5.03
CA LEU A 71 -1.59 21.45 6.42
C LEU A 71 -0.18 22.06 6.51
N PRO A 72 0.09 22.90 7.52
CA PRO A 72 1.44 23.39 7.75
C PRO A 72 2.39 22.24 8.08
N GLU A 73 3.61 22.30 7.54
CA GLU A 73 4.66 21.37 7.90
C GLU A 73 5.24 21.75 9.27
N ILE A 74 4.99 20.90 10.26
CA ILE A 74 5.44 21.10 11.65
C ILE A 74 6.23 19.87 12.08
N SER A 75 7.40 20.09 12.69
CA SER A 75 8.20 19.00 13.29
C SER A 75 7.35 18.17 14.25
N GLY A 76 7.42 16.84 14.11
CA GLY A 76 6.61 15.91 14.90
C GLY A 76 5.19 15.66 14.38
N ALA A 77 4.70 16.43 13.37
CA ALA A 77 3.41 16.22 12.72
C ALA A 77 3.52 15.23 11.52
N GLN A 78 2.67 15.36 10.49
CA GLN A 78 2.76 14.50 9.30
C GLN A 78 4.14 14.59 8.64
N MET A 79 4.59 13.48 8.08
CA MET A 79 5.94 13.37 7.52
C MET A 79 5.93 13.68 6.02
N VAL A 80 6.39 14.87 5.65
CA VAL A 80 6.45 15.32 4.25
C VAL A 80 7.85 15.10 3.68
N TYR A 81 7.90 14.47 2.50
CA TYR A 81 9.13 14.19 1.76
C TYR A 81 9.05 14.74 0.35
N ARG A 82 10.15 15.30 -0.12
CA ARG A 82 10.31 15.83 -1.47
C ARG A 82 11.48 15.18 -2.18
N GLU A 83 11.41 15.18 -3.49
CA GLU A 83 12.49 14.77 -4.39
C GLU A 83 12.80 15.85 -5.41
N THR A 84 13.96 15.76 -6.03
CA THR A 84 14.30 16.63 -7.15
C THR A 84 13.56 16.16 -8.40
N SER A 85 12.92 17.07 -9.12
CA SER A 85 12.22 16.75 -10.36
C SER A 85 13.20 16.26 -11.43
N LEU A 86 12.84 15.18 -12.13
CA LEU A 86 13.60 14.72 -13.29
C LEU A 86 13.46 15.64 -14.52
N LEU A 87 12.42 16.50 -14.54
CA LEU A 87 12.18 17.46 -15.63
C LEU A 87 12.83 18.82 -15.37
N ASP A 88 13.09 19.17 -14.11
CA ASP A 88 13.75 20.40 -13.71
C ASP A 88 14.61 20.14 -12.47
N PRO A 89 15.95 20.11 -12.61
CA PRO A 89 16.85 19.81 -11.50
C PRO A 89 16.86 20.88 -10.40
N ASN A 90 16.29 22.06 -10.65
CA ASN A 90 16.15 23.14 -9.67
C ASN A 90 14.83 23.07 -8.90
N ALA A 91 13.86 22.26 -9.35
CA ALA A 91 12.57 22.13 -8.73
C ALA A 91 12.52 20.94 -7.77
N ARG A 92 11.99 21.17 -6.57
CA ARG A 92 11.64 20.11 -5.63
C ARG A 92 10.15 19.86 -5.67
N VAL A 93 9.77 18.61 -5.94
CA VAL A 93 8.38 18.17 -5.99
C VAL A 93 8.06 17.28 -4.78
N ILE A 94 6.82 17.33 -4.34
CA ILE A 94 6.38 16.45 -3.26
C ILE A 94 6.43 14.99 -3.75
N GLN A 95 7.03 14.11 -2.94
CA GLN A 95 7.13 12.69 -3.20
C GLN A 95 6.07 11.91 -2.42
N ARG A 96 5.94 12.18 -1.11
CA ARG A 96 4.96 11.51 -0.24
C ARG A 96 4.70 12.27 1.05
N ILE A 97 3.53 11.97 1.62
CA ILE A 97 3.16 12.34 3.00
C ILE A 97 2.83 11.05 3.74
N GLU A 98 3.37 10.88 4.95
CA GLU A 98 3.13 9.72 5.81
C GLU A 98 2.61 10.18 7.17
N ASP A 99 2.11 9.23 7.99
CA ASP A 99 1.55 9.47 9.32
C ASP A 99 0.29 10.35 9.30
N LEU A 100 -0.70 9.93 8.51
CA LEU A 100 -1.90 10.73 8.20
C LEU A 100 -2.97 10.66 9.30
N CYS A 101 -3.17 9.48 9.91
CA CYS A 101 -4.27 9.21 10.83
C CYS A 101 -4.34 10.15 12.03
N PRO A 102 -3.22 10.53 12.69
CA PRO A 102 -3.28 11.46 13.83
C PRO A 102 -3.65 12.89 13.44
N HIS A 103 -3.47 13.24 12.16
CA HIS A 103 -3.57 14.63 11.67
C HIS A 103 -4.80 14.87 10.80
N HIS A 104 -5.53 13.79 10.37
CA HIS A 104 -6.70 13.93 9.54
C HIS A 104 -7.80 12.91 9.88
N GLN A 105 -8.88 13.36 10.55
CA GLN A 105 -9.99 12.49 11.00
C GLN A 105 -10.69 11.72 9.88
N GLY A 106 -10.77 12.29 8.66
CA GLY A 106 -11.35 11.62 7.49
C GLY A 106 -10.54 10.38 7.11
N PHE A 107 -9.22 10.50 7.05
CA PHE A 107 -8.34 9.36 6.82
C PHE A 107 -8.39 8.35 7.95
N ASP A 108 -8.35 8.78 9.22
CA ASP A 108 -8.42 7.84 10.36
C ASP A 108 -9.68 6.97 10.29
N ARG A 109 -10.86 7.55 10.00
CA ARG A 109 -12.10 6.79 9.85
C ARG A 109 -12.09 5.84 8.65
N LEU A 110 -11.59 6.31 7.49
CA LEU A 110 -11.50 5.51 6.26
C LEU A 110 -10.60 4.28 6.45
N ILE A 111 -9.47 4.48 7.12
CA ILE A 111 -8.37 3.50 7.21
C ILE A 111 -8.66 2.42 8.26
N ARG A 112 -9.21 2.82 9.41
CA ARG A 112 -9.37 1.92 10.57
C ARG A 112 -10.69 1.17 10.61
N ARG A 113 -11.60 1.42 9.68
CA ARG A 113 -12.96 0.84 9.73
C ARG A 113 -13.51 0.59 8.32
N GLY A 114 -14.41 -0.37 8.22
CA GLY A 114 -15.20 -0.55 7.03
C GLY A 114 -14.79 -1.74 6.13
N ARG A 115 -15.19 -1.67 4.86
CA ARG A 115 -15.02 -2.74 3.89
C ARG A 115 -13.54 -3.05 3.61
N LEU A 116 -12.70 -2.02 3.51
CA LEU A 116 -11.28 -2.17 3.18
C LEU A 116 -10.54 -3.00 4.23
N GLN A 117 -10.71 -2.65 5.52
CA GLN A 117 -10.10 -3.42 6.61
C GLN A 117 -10.56 -4.89 6.58
N ARG A 118 -11.87 -5.15 6.38
CA ARG A 118 -12.38 -6.53 6.26
C ARG A 118 -11.76 -7.30 5.09
N CYS A 119 -11.47 -6.65 3.96
CA CYS A 119 -10.74 -7.29 2.87
C CYS A 119 -9.33 -7.70 3.30
N VAL A 120 -8.61 -6.82 3.99
CA VAL A 120 -7.27 -7.11 4.50
C VAL A 120 -7.30 -8.25 5.53
N GLU A 121 -8.24 -8.22 6.48
CA GLU A 121 -8.45 -9.30 7.47
C GLU A 121 -8.73 -10.63 6.79
N GLN A 122 -9.50 -10.63 5.71
CA GLN A 122 -9.78 -11.82 4.93
C GLN A 122 -8.52 -12.38 4.25
N LEU A 123 -7.65 -11.51 3.71
CA LEU A 123 -6.39 -11.90 3.08
C LEU A 123 -5.33 -12.35 4.09
N LEU A 124 -5.31 -11.76 5.28
CA LEU A 124 -4.43 -12.16 6.39
C LEU A 124 -4.94 -13.41 7.14
N GLY A 125 -6.24 -13.72 7.03
CA GLY A 125 -6.90 -14.84 7.70
C GLY A 125 -7.25 -14.59 9.17
N GLU A 126 -7.03 -13.36 9.68
CA GLU A 126 -7.32 -12.94 11.05
C GLU A 126 -7.51 -11.42 11.15
N PRO A 127 -7.89 -10.87 12.33
CA PRO A 127 -7.97 -9.42 12.56
C PRO A 127 -6.65 -8.72 12.22
N ALA A 128 -6.75 -7.53 11.63
CA ALA A 128 -5.62 -6.74 11.17
C ALA A 128 -5.44 -5.45 11.99
N VAL A 129 -4.19 -5.04 12.17
CA VAL A 129 -3.82 -3.74 12.71
C VAL A 129 -3.08 -2.93 11.66
N LEU A 130 -3.31 -1.61 11.67
CA LEU A 130 -2.61 -0.70 10.77
C LEU A 130 -1.15 -0.56 11.19
N PHE A 131 -0.24 -0.87 10.28
CA PHE A 131 1.19 -0.70 10.46
C PHE A 131 1.66 0.70 10.05
N LYS A 132 1.30 1.12 8.85
CA LYS A 132 1.62 2.46 8.33
C LYS A 132 0.66 2.90 7.24
N GLU A 133 0.61 4.21 7.01
CA GLU A 133 -0.10 4.80 5.89
C GLU A 133 0.69 5.94 5.25
N LYS A 134 0.55 6.07 3.93
CA LYS A 134 1.16 7.17 3.16
C LYS A 134 0.36 7.48 1.90
N ILE A 135 0.47 8.73 1.45
CA ILE A 135 0.09 9.12 0.08
C ILE A 135 1.39 9.33 -0.70
N ASN A 136 1.56 8.59 -1.78
CA ASN A 136 2.62 8.87 -2.77
C ASN A 136 2.06 9.85 -3.80
N PHE A 137 2.80 10.96 -3.97
CA PHE A 137 2.56 11.97 -4.98
C PHE A 137 3.61 11.77 -6.09
N LYS A 138 3.21 11.18 -7.20
CA LYS A 138 4.09 11.14 -8.37
C LYS A 138 3.73 12.32 -9.27
N MET A 139 4.32 13.48 -8.96
CA MET A 139 4.15 14.72 -9.70
C MET A 139 4.81 14.61 -11.09
N PRO A 140 4.50 15.48 -12.06
CA PRO A 140 5.31 15.63 -13.27
C PRO A 140 6.80 15.76 -12.91
N GLY A 141 7.65 14.88 -13.46
CA GLY A 141 9.06 14.76 -13.09
C GLY A 141 9.35 13.95 -11.84
N GLY A 142 8.34 13.38 -11.19
CA GLY A 142 8.56 12.48 -10.05
C GLY A 142 9.24 11.17 -10.47
N ALA A 143 10.19 10.71 -9.66
CA ALA A 143 10.99 9.51 -9.93
C ALA A 143 10.15 8.22 -9.88
N GLY A 144 10.68 7.16 -10.48
CA GLY A 144 10.18 5.81 -10.34
C GLY A 144 10.63 5.17 -9.03
N PHE A 145 10.15 3.96 -8.82
CA PHE A 145 10.66 3.05 -7.79
C PHE A 145 11.23 1.82 -8.49
N GLU A 146 12.50 1.50 -8.19
CA GLU A 146 13.14 0.29 -8.70
C GLU A 146 12.41 -0.95 -8.21
N ALA A 147 12.65 -2.09 -8.87
CA ALA A 147 12.02 -3.35 -8.47
C ALA A 147 12.43 -3.72 -7.03
N HIS A 148 11.44 -4.00 -6.19
CA HIS A 148 11.64 -4.35 -4.79
C HIS A 148 10.47 -5.17 -4.23
N GLN A 149 10.68 -5.73 -3.06
CA GLN A 149 9.66 -6.29 -2.19
C GLN A 149 9.53 -5.35 -0.98
N ASP A 150 8.33 -4.95 -0.59
CA ASP A 150 8.12 -4.05 0.57
C ASP A 150 8.81 -4.56 1.85
N GLN A 151 8.90 -5.89 2.01
CA GLN A 151 9.58 -6.53 3.14
C GLN A 151 11.08 -6.18 3.20
N GLN A 152 11.73 -5.83 2.08
CA GLN A 152 13.14 -5.41 2.03
C GLN A 152 13.40 -4.10 2.78
N ALA A 153 12.36 -3.31 3.09
CA ALA A 153 12.48 -2.09 3.89
C ALA A 153 12.66 -2.36 5.41
N GLY A 154 13.20 -3.52 5.77
CA GLY A 154 13.47 -3.91 7.16
C GLY A 154 12.21 -4.25 7.94
N TRP A 155 11.09 -4.54 7.27
CA TRP A 155 9.82 -4.80 7.94
C TRP A 155 9.82 -6.13 8.72
N SER A 156 10.75 -7.03 8.42
CA SER A 156 10.96 -8.29 9.17
C SER A 156 11.23 -8.06 10.67
N ALA A 157 11.71 -6.86 11.04
CA ALA A 157 11.90 -6.46 12.44
C ALA A 157 10.58 -6.22 13.20
N TYR A 158 9.45 -6.12 12.50
CA TYR A 158 8.12 -5.84 13.08
C TYR A 158 7.18 -7.04 12.94
N ALA A 159 6.99 -7.56 11.74
CA ALA A 159 6.11 -8.71 11.49
C ALA A 159 6.60 -9.53 10.28
N PRO A 160 6.23 -10.82 10.21
CA PRO A 160 6.66 -11.70 9.12
C PRO A 160 5.91 -11.47 7.81
N LEU A 161 4.74 -10.82 7.85
CA LEU A 161 3.90 -10.59 6.66
C LEU A 161 3.07 -9.32 6.83
N PHE A 162 3.00 -8.55 5.75
CA PHE A 162 2.09 -7.40 5.64
C PHE A 162 1.24 -7.52 4.38
N VAL A 163 0.06 -6.90 4.44
CA VAL A 163 -0.81 -6.69 3.27
C VAL A 163 -0.99 -5.19 3.10
N THR A 164 -0.67 -4.71 1.91
CA THR A 164 -0.89 -3.32 1.52
C THR A 164 -2.14 -3.23 0.66
N ALA A 165 -3.03 -2.30 1.01
CA ALA A 165 -4.12 -1.82 0.17
C ALA A 165 -3.68 -0.50 -0.48
N LEU A 166 -3.52 -0.51 -1.80
CA LEU A 166 -3.22 0.64 -2.63
C LEU A 166 -4.52 1.18 -3.21
N ILE A 167 -4.88 2.43 -2.91
CA ILE A 167 -6.09 3.09 -3.41
C ILE A 167 -5.69 4.15 -4.44
N SER A 168 -6.18 4.03 -5.67
CA SER A 168 -5.94 5.02 -6.71
C SER A 168 -6.82 6.26 -6.47
N ILE A 169 -6.19 7.39 -6.19
CA ILE A 169 -6.83 8.70 -6.02
C ILE A 169 -7.03 9.36 -7.37
N ASP A 170 -6.00 9.27 -8.22
CA ASP A 170 -5.99 9.74 -9.61
C ASP A 170 -5.87 8.55 -10.57
N PRO A 171 -6.18 8.72 -11.87
CA PRO A 171 -5.92 7.70 -12.88
C PRO A 171 -4.42 7.36 -12.93
N THR A 172 -4.09 6.07 -12.94
CA THR A 172 -2.72 5.61 -13.17
C THR A 172 -2.61 4.98 -14.54
N THR A 173 -1.64 5.42 -15.32
CA THR A 173 -1.39 4.98 -16.68
C THR A 173 0.07 4.58 -16.84
N ILE A 174 0.40 3.95 -17.96
CA ILE A 174 1.81 3.60 -18.28
C ILE A 174 2.65 4.88 -18.34
N GLU A 175 2.13 5.95 -18.94
CA GLU A 175 2.85 7.22 -19.14
C GLU A 175 3.13 7.96 -17.82
N ASN A 176 2.23 7.87 -16.83
CA ASN A 176 2.46 8.49 -15.53
C ASN A 176 3.04 7.53 -14.49
N GLY A 177 3.54 6.38 -14.95
CA GLY A 177 4.26 5.40 -14.14
C GLY A 177 3.33 4.65 -13.17
N CYS A 178 2.29 3.94 -13.70
CA CYS A 178 1.49 3.02 -12.91
C CYS A 178 2.37 1.96 -12.23
N LEU A 179 1.82 1.26 -11.24
CA LEU A 179 2.53 0.15 -10.62
C LEU A 179 2.70 -1.00 -11.62
N GLU A 180 3.87 -1.63 -11.59
CA GLU A 180 4.19 -2.87 -12.31
C GLU A 180 4.29 -3.98 -11.28
N MET A 181 3.55 -5.09 -11.45
CA MET A 181 3.42 -6.17 -10.47
C MET A 181 3.92 -7.49 -11.06
N ALA A 182 4.53 -8.32 -10.22
CA ALA A 182 4.98 -9.64 -10.64
C ALA A 182 3.82 -10.52 -11.11
N THR A 183 4.02 -11.22 -12.25
CA THR A 183 3.01 -12.10 -12.88
C THR A 183 3.12 -13.56 -12.45
N GLY A 184 4.26 -13.94 -11.86
CA GLY A 184 4.57 -15.32 -11.46
C GLY A 184 3.83 -15.80 -10.20
N PRO A 185 4.20 -16.98 -9.69
CA PRO A 185 3.69 -17.52 -8.44
C PRO A 185 4.00 -16.59 -7.27
N ARG A 186 3.11 -16.59 -6.27
CA ARG A 186 3.27 -15.83 -5.04
C ARG A 186 4.61 -16.18 -4.36
N GLN A 187 5.37 -15.14 -4.05
CA GLN A 187 6.58 -15.28 -3.25
C GLN A 187 6.20 -15.36 -1.76
N THR A 188 6.96 -16.15 -1.00
CA THR A 188 6.76 -16.33 0.45
C THR A 188 7.99 -15.93 1.27
N GLY A 189 8.97 -15.32 0.62
CA GLY A 189 10.22 -14.84 1.23
C GLY A 189 10.90 -13.79 0.38
N LEU A 190 11.97 -13.21 0.90
CA LEU A 190 12.79 -12.26 0.17
C LEU A 190 13.54 -12.94 -0.97
N ILE A 191 13.53 -12.32 -2.15
CA ILE A 191 14.36 -12.71 -3.30
C ILE A 191 15.76 -12.08 -3.15
N GLY A 192 15.80 -10.80 -2.75
CA GLY A 192 17.01 -10.02 -2.57
C GLY A 192 17.30 -9.69 -1.11
N ARG A 193 18.29 -8.82 -0.91
CA ARG A 193 18.71 -8.38 0.43
C ARG A 193 17.81 -7.26 0.94
N GLU A 194 17.68 -7.14 2.25
CA GLU A 194 17.06 -5.97 2.87
C GLU A 194 17.82 -4.69 2.49
N TRP A 195 17.10 -3.60 2.41
CA TRP A 195 17.60 -2.24 2.13
C TRP A 195 18.28 -2.06 0.77
N THR A 196 18.01 -2.96 -0.17
CA THR A 196 18.58 -2.88 -1.54
C THR A 196 17.52 -3.27 -2.56
N PRO A 197 17.30 -2.48 -3.62
CA PRO A 197 16.45 -2.88 -4.73
C PRO A 197 16.88 -4.21 -5.33
N LEU A 198 15.95 -4.93 -5.94
CA LEU A 198 16.23 -6.19 -6.62
C LEU A 198 17.11 -5.94 -7.83
N THR A 199 18.20 -6.70 -7.92
CA THR A 199 19.12 -6.66 -9.06
C THR A 199 18.52 -7.35 -10.29
N ALA A 200 19.03 -7.05 -11.49
CA ALA A 200 18.64 -7.74 -12.72
C ALA A 200 18.83 -9.27 -12.62
N GLY A 201 19.85 -9.72 -11.88
CA GLY A 201 20.10 -11.16 -11.63
C GLY A 201 19.00 -11.81 -10.77
N GLU A 202 18.52 -11.10 -9.75
CA GLU A 202 17.43 -11.54 -8.89
C GLU A 202 16.09 -11.51 -9.62
N MET A 203 15.91 -10.55 -10.53
CA MET A 203 14.70 -10.40 -11.35
C MET A 203 14.65 -11.27 -12.60
N ARG A 204 15.69 -12.06 -12.92
CA ARG A 204 15.79 -12.84 -14.19
C ARG A 204 14.64 -13.81 -14.46
N HIS A 205 13.89 -14.19 -13.43
CA HIS A 205 12.73 -15.09 -13.51
C HIS A 205 11.44 -14.43 -13.01
N VAL A 206 11.45 -13.12 -12.86
CA VAL A 206 10.30 -12.33 -12.40
C VAL A 206 9.91 -11.35 -13.48
N ASP A 207 8.82 -11.64 -14.17
CA ASP A 207 8.23 -10.70 -15.11
C ASP A 207 7.29 -9.75 -14.38
N LEU A 208 7.36 -8.46 -14.72
CA LEU A 208 6.46 -7.43 -14.22
C LEU A 208 5.49 -6.99 -15.31
N GLU A 209 4.21 -6.90 -14.98
CA GLU A 209 3.20 -6.31 -15.87
C GLU A 209 2.70 -4.97 -15.31
N PRO A 210 2.51 -3.93 -16.15
CA PRO A 210 1.88 -2.69 -15.74
C PRO A 210 0.41 -2.93 -15.37
N VAL A 211 -0.01 -2.31 -14.26
CA VAL A 211 -1.39 -2.39 -13.75
C VAL A 211 -2.01 -0.99 -13.69
N PRO A 212 -2.48 -0.45 -14.84
CA PRO A 212 -3.20 0.81 -14.84
C PRO A 212 -4.49 0.72 -14.02
N THR A 213 -4.82 1.80 -13.31
CA THR A 213 -6.01 1.86 -12.45
C THR A 213 -6.78 3.17 -12.64
N GLN A 214 -8.06 3.14 -12.29
CA GLN A 214 -8.92 4.30 -12.25
C GLN A 214 -9.14 4.75 -10.80
N PRO A 215 -9.53 6.00 -10.55
CA PRO A 215 -9.91 6.45 -9.21
C PRO A 215 -10.96 5.52 -8.60
N GLY A 216 -10.67 5.05 -7.39
CA GLY A 216 -11.54 4.10 -6.69
C GLY A 216 -11.20 2.63 -6.89
N ASP A 217 -10.28 2.28 -7.77
CA ASP A 217 -9.71 0.95 -7.82
C ASP A 217 -8.80 0.72 -6.61
N VAL A 218 -8.74 -0.51 -6.13
CA VAL A 218 -7.84 -0.92 -5.03
C VAL A 218 -7.02 -2.13 -5.47
N LEU A 219 -5.70 -2.05 -5.28
CA LEU A 219 -4.82 -3.21 -5.36
C LEU A 219 -4.51 -3.67 -3.93
N PHE A 220 -4.71 -4.95 -3.67
CA PHE A 220 -4.22 -5.62 -2.46
C PHE A 220 -3.01 -6.45 -2.84
N PHE A 221 -1.91 -6.31 -2.11
CA PHE A 221 -0.71 -7.11 -2.33
C PHE A 221 0.04 -7.34 -1.02
N ASP A 222 0.73 -8.47 -0.91
CA ASP A 222 1.55 -8.75 0.26
C ASP A 222 2.97 -8.20 0.11
N SER A 223 3.68 -8.14 1.22
CA SER A 223 5.00 -7.51 1.32
C SER A 223 6.11 -8.26 0.58
N TYR A 224 5.85 -9.47 0.08
CA TYR A 224 6.81 -10.27 -0.69
C TYR A 224 6.61 -10.20 -2.20
N VAL A 225 5.57 -9.53 -2.70
CA VAL A 225 5.33 -9.38 -4.14
C VAL A 225 6.35 -8.41 -4.73
N PRO A 226 7.19 -8.84 -5.70
CA PRO A 226 8.06 -7.92 -6.43
C PRO A 226 7.22 -6.93 -7.23
N HIS A 227 7.55 -5.65 -7.12
CA HIS A 227 6.88 -4.59 -7.85
C HIS A 227 7.81 -3.41 -8.13
N ALA A 228 7.46 -2.61 -9.10
CA ALA A 228 8.19 -1.43 -9.53
C ALA A 228 7.25 -0.34 -10.02
N SER A 229 7.77 0.83 -10.32
CA SER A 229 7.03 1.84 -11.09
C SER A 229 7.98 2.77 -11.81
N LYS A 230 7.67 3.13 -13.06
CA LYS A 230 8.44 4.08 -13.86
C LYS A 230 8.26 5.52 -13.36
N PRO A 231 9.16 6.44 -13.73
CA PRO A 231 8.98 7.87 -13.49
C PRO A 231 7.68 8.38 -14.11
N ASN A 232 7.17 9.49 -13.58
CA ASN A 232 6.09 10.24 -14.22
C ASN A 232 6.67 11.36 -15.07
N LEU A 233 6.79 11.14 -16.36
CA LEU A 233 7.23 12.13 -17.33
C LEU A 233 6.05 12.80 -18.06
N SER A 234 4.81 12.51 -17.65
CA SER A 234 3.59 13.15 -18.15
C SER A 234 3.35 14.51 -17.49
N GLY A 235 2.46 15.31 -18.07
CA GLY A 235 2.03 16.59 -17.50
C GLY A 235 0.98 16.49 -16.38
N LYS A 236 0.61 15.28 -15.92
CA LYS A 236 -0.43 15.06 -14.93
C LYS A 236 0.12 14.41 -13.67
N GLN A 237 -0.28 14.90 -12.51
CA GLN A 237 0.05 14.24 -11.24
C GLN A 237 -0.63 12.87 -11.12
N ARG A 238 -0.06 12.01 -10.27
CA ARG A 238 -0.62 10.70 -9.91
C ARG A 238 -0.50 10.49 -8.40
N ARG A 239 -1.63 10.53 -7.70
CA ARG A 239 -1.69 10.32 -6.25
C ARG A 239 -2.24 8.93 -5.94
N ILE A 240 -1.60 8.25 -5.01
CA ILE A 240 -2.01 6.92 -4.54
C ILE A 240 -1.88 6.87 -3.02
N LEU A 241 -2.93 6.40 -2.35
CA LEU A 241 -2.93 6.14 -0.91
C LEU A 241 -2.55 4.67 -0.66
N TYR A 242 -1.51 4.44 0.14
CA TYR A 242 -1.02 3.13 0.56
C TYR A 242 -1.33 2.92 2.04
N LEU A 243 -1.97 1.83 2.36
CA LEU A 243 -2.37 1.42 3.70
C LEU A 243 -1.82 0.02 3.95
N THR A 244 -0.88 -0.10 4.86
CA THR A 244 -0.20 -1.36 5.15
C THR A 244 -0.62 -1.88 6.51
N TYR A 245 -0.98 -3.16 6.57
CA TYR A 245 -1.49 -3.83 7.78
C TYR A 245 -0.72 -5.11 8.03
N ASN A 246 -0.60 -5.50 9.29
CA ASN A 246 -0.17 -6.81 9.71
C ASN A 246 -1.24 -7.50 10.55
N ARG A 247 -1.06 -8.76 10.86
CA ARG A 247 -1.94 -9.52 11.74
C ARG A 247 -1.92 -8.95 13.15
N SER A 248 -3.07 -8.93 13.81
CA SER A 248 -3.13 -8.48 15.21
C SER A 248 -2.35 -9.39 16.16
N SER A 249 -2.21 -10.68 15.83
CA SER A 249 -1.40 -11.64 16.58
C SER A 249 0.11 -11.33 16.52
N ASP A 250 0.57 -10.63 15.47
CA ASP A 250 1.97 -10.19 15.35
C ASP A 250 2.25 -8.91 16.18
N GLY A 251 1.20 -8.23 16.70
CA GLY A 251 1.29 -7.01 17.52
C GLY A 251 1.01 -5.71 16.76
N ASP A 252 0.78 -4.63 17.52
CA ASP A 252 0.66 -3.27 16.97
C ASP A 252 2.03 -2.58 16.99
N HIS A 253 2.61 -2.42 15.81
CA HIS A 253 3.96 -1.88 15.64
C HIS A 253 3.98 -0.45 15.09
N ARG A 254 2.82 0.19 14.88
CA ARG A 254 2.74 1.49 14.22
C ARG A 254 3.54 2.58 14.95
N ALA A 255 3.38 2.70 16.27
CA ALA A 255 4.09 3.70 17.06
C ALA A 255 5.61 3.50 16.99
N ARG A 256 6.09 2.26 17.14
CA ARG A 256 7.50 1.90 17.02
C ARG A 256 8.04 2.20 15.63
N TYR A 257 7.31 1.82 14.58
CA TYR A 257 7.71 2.06 13.20
C TYR A 257 7.94 3.55 12.92
N TYR A 258 7.00 4.43 13.31
CA TYR A 258 7.17 5.87 13.11
C TYR A 258 8.25 6.48 13.97
N ALA A 259 8.48 5.99 15.19
CA ALA A 259 9.61 6.40 16.02
C ALA A 259 10.95 6.06 15.35
N ASP A 260 11.11 4.81 14.92
CA ASP A 260 12.31 4.34 14.21
C ASP A 260 12.51 5.10 12.89
N LYS A 261 11.45 5.37 12.16
CA LYS A 261 11.52 6.12 10.90
C LYS A 261 11.91 7.57 11.10
N ARG A 262 11.37 8.27 12.10
CA ARG A 262 11.77 9.64 12.44
C ARG A 262 13.23 9.71 12.87
N ALA A 263 13.72 8.71 13.60
CA ALA A 263 15.12 8.65 14.00
C ALA A 263 16.08 8.40 12.81
N ASN A 264 15.74 7.46 11.92
CA ASN A 264 16.65 7.00 10.88
C ASN A 264 16.41 7.68 9.51
N PHE A 265 15.19 8.10 9.23
CA PHE A 265 14.80 8.72 7.97
C PHE A 265 13.72 9.81 8.18
N PRO A 266 14.09 10.93 8.84
CA PRO A 266 13.16 12.00 9.20
C PRO A 266 12.57 12.67 7.95
N PRO A 267 11.38 13.31 8.08
CA PRO A 267 10.82 14.16 7.02
C PRO A 267 11.73 15.35 6.74
N ASP A 268 11.55 15.98 5.59
CA ASP A 268 12.46 17.03 5.12
C ASP A 268 12.66 18.17 6.14
N ILE A 269 11.60 18.56 6.87
CA ILE A 269 11.67 19.63 7.87
C ILE A 269 12.58 19.29 9.08
N ASP A 270 12.73 18.00 9.40
CA ASP A 270 13.51 17.52 10.55
C ASP A 270 14.93 17.08 10.16
N ARG A 271 15.32 17.20 8.88
CA ARG A 271 16.64 16.79 8.40
C ARG A 271 17.72 17.76 8.82
N ARG A 272 18.84 17.21 9.28
CA ARG A 272 20.02 17.99 9.67
C ARG A 272 20.86 18.36 8.43
N PRO A 273 21.30 19.60 8.31
CA PRO A 273 22.21 20.00 7.24
C PRO A 273 23.49 19.14 7.23
N GLY A 274 23.94 18.73 6.04
CA GLY A 274 25.17 17.94 5.86
C GLY A 274 25.04 16.44 6.18
N VAL A 275 23.87 15.98 6.61
CA VAL A 275 23.60 14.54 6.80
C VAL A 275 22.84 13.99 5.58
N GLU A 276 23.40 12.95 4.99
CA GLU A 276 22.73 12.27 3.89
C GLU A 276 21.76 11.21 4.42
N TYR A 277 20.50 11.35 4.07
CA TYR A 277 19.42 10.38 4.39
C TYR A 277 19.00 9.67 3.11
N ARG A 278 19.40 8.41 2.94
CA ARG A 278 19.01 7.59 1.79
C ARG A 278 17.97 6.55 2.19
N PHE A 279 16.77 6.69 1.68
CA PHE A 279 15.81 5.60 1.67
C PHE A 279 16.14 4.71 0.47
N ARG A 280 16.47 3.46 0.71
CA ARG A 280 17.03 2.57 -0.32
C ARG A 280 16.00 1.61 -0.92
N VAL A 281 14.78 1.54 -0.34
CA VAL A 281 13.70 0.65 -0.81
C VAL A 281 12.35 1.33 -0.68
#